data_99790af8aa78a8feaba4cc640af5e2c6
#
_entry.id   99790af8aa78a8feaba4cc640af5e2c6
#
_cell.length_a   1.000
_cell.length_b   1.000
_cell.length_c   1.000
_cell.angle_alpha   90.00
_cell.angle_beta   90.00
_cell.angle_gamma   90.00
#
_symmetry.space_group_name_H-M   'P 1'
#
loop_
_entity.id
_entity.type
_entity.pdbx_description
1 polymer ?
#
loop_
_entity_poly.entity_id
_entity_poly.type
_entity_poly.pdbx_seq_one_letter_code
_entity_poly.pdbx_strand_id
1 'polypeptide(L)'
;MLRSTHFRLLLACTLALSSNGAAQSAVHSQKLDTSASGKKSIELAKTGHCKEALPLLKKSSVSVSDKDLKREIGFAGVRCAMFADEPDAAIDFLRFLNREFPRDPDVLYLTVHTYSDLSTRASSELANAAPNSAPAQELNAEALEVQGKWDEAARIYRQILQQNPNLAGVHYRLGRVLVSKPDFGPEAAQEAKQEFEKELQIDPGNAGAEYVLGEIAKQNHDWDDAIQHFSRAARLDAGFGDAFVGWGGSLVEAKKFGDAIPPLERAVKLESGNPAAHYLLAIAYARTGNRENADREFAIQRQLTQKGAAGEPAAEREADPKPN
;
A
#
# COMPACT_ATOMS: atom_id res chain seq x y z
N MET A 1 -69.78 -50.23 21.37
CA MET A 1 -69.10 -50.51 22.64
C MET A 1 -67.88 -49.65 22.72
N LEU A 2 -67.94 -48.66 23.60
CA LEU A 2 -66.84 -47.75 23.95
C LEU A 2 -65.74 -48.47 24.73
N ARG A 3 -64.48 -48.06 24.57
CA ARG A 3 -63.46 -47.79 25.57
C ARG A 3 -62.10 -47.68 24.90
N SER A 4 -61.56 -46.51 25.01
CA SER A 4 -60.48 -45.99 25.86
C SER A 4 -59.13 -45.94 25.13
N THR A 5 -58.80 -44.71 24.64
CA THR A 5 -57.48 -44.28 24.23
C THR A 5 -57.18 -42.86 24.70
N HIS A 6 -57.10 -42.65 26.00
CA HIS A 6 -56.61 -41.40 26.61
C HIS A 6 -55.69 -41.76 27.76
N PHE A 7 -54.43 -42.16 27.48
CA PHE A 7 -53.39 -42.21 28.54
C PHE A 7 -51.98 -42.47 27.96
N ARG A 8 -51.50 -41.59 27.05
CA ARG A 8 -50.07 -41.60 26.61
C ARG A 8 -49.53 -40.27 26.14
N LEU A 9 -49.98 -39.11 26.69
CA LEU A 9 -49.52 -37.82 26.24
C LEU A 9 -48.97 -36.91 27.33
N LEU A 10 -48.53 -37.43 28.46
CA LEU A 10 -47.99 -36.60 29.57
C LEU A 10 -46.59 -36.96 30.04
N LEU A 11 -45.88 -37.88 29.37
CA LEU A 11 -44.51 -38.24 29.77
C LEU A 11 -43.41 -37.77 28.79
N ALA A 12 -43.75 -37.10 27.68
CA ALA A 12 -42.79 -36.62 26.71
C ALA A 12 -42.31 -35.16 26.90
N CYS A 13 -42.98 -34.37 27.75
CA CYS A 13 -42.63 -32.95 27.96
C CYS A 13 -41.58 -32.70 29.06
N THR A 14 -41.33 -33.65 29.96
CA THR A 14 -40.39 -33.41 31.07
C THR A 14 -38.95 -33.78 30.77
N LEU A 15 -38.68 -34.57 29.70
CA LEU A 15 -37.32 -34.94 29.28
C LEU A 15 -36.67 -33.92 28.34
N ALA A 16 -37.44 -33.03 27.68
CA ALA A 16 -36.91 -32.00 26.79
C ALA A 16 -36.43 -30.73 27.54
N LEU A 17 -36.85 -30.47 28.75
CA LEU A 17 -36.42 -29.32 29.56
C LEU A 17 -35.12 -29.58 30.33
N SER A 18 -34.76 -30.83 30.61
CA SER A 18 -33.49 -31.17 31.29
C SER A 18 -32.27 -31.24 30.35
N SER A 19 -32.47 -31.53 29.07
CA SER A 19 -31.39 -31.54 28.09
C SER A 19 -30.90 -30.15 27.68
N ASN A 20 -31.79 -29.15 27.63
CA ASN A 20 -31.41 -27.78 27.33
C ASN A 20 -30.61 -27.10 28.48
N GLY A 21 -30.92 -27.40 29.72
CA GLY A 21 -30.20 -26.87 30.89
C GLY A 21 -28.77 -27.42 30.99
N ALA A 22 -28.58 -28.71 30.71
CA ALA A 22 -27.24 -29.35 30.74
C ALA A 22 -26.35 -28.86 29.57
N ALA A 23 -26.91 -28.67 28.37
CA ALA A 23 -26.19 -28.10 27.22
C ALA A 23 -25.80 -26.64 27.44
N GLN A 24 -26.67 -25.81 27.99
CA GLN A 24 -26.36 -24.41 28.31
C GLN A 24 -25.34 -24.27 29.43
N SER A 25 -25.37 -25.11 30.46
CA SER A 25 -24.36 -25.12 31.53
C SER A 25 -22.99 -25.59 31.03
N ALA A 26 -22.94 -26.58 30.15
CA ALA A 26 -21.69 -27.05 29.53
C ALA A 26 -21.06 -25.97 28.64
N VAL A 27 -21.85 -25.28 27.81
CA VAL A 27 -21.37 -24.17 26.96
C VAL A 27 -20.91 -22.99 27.82
N HIS A 28 -21.59 -22.67 28.90
CA HIS A 28 -21.18 -21.61 29.82
C HIS A 28 -19.87 -21.96 30.56
N SER A 29 -19.73 -23.17 31.05
CA SER A 29 -18.48 -23.66 31.67
C SER A 29 -17.31 -23.65 30.70
N GLN A 30 -17.51 -24.07 29.44
CA GLN A 30 -16.49 -24.05 28.41
C GLN A 30 -16.05 -22.62 28.02
N LYS A 31 -16.97 -21.65 27.99
CA LYS A 31 -16.65 -20.23 27.77
C LYS A 31 -15.83 -19.63 28.91
N LEU A 32 -16.15 -19.97 30.15
CA LEU A 32 -15.40 -19.53 31.34
C LEU A 32 -13.97 -20.09 31.32
N ASP A 33 -13.78 -21.33 30.94
CA ASP A 33 -12.47 -21.99 30.88
C ASP A 33 -11.60 -21.42 29.77
N THR A 34 -12.15 -21.16 28.57
CA THR A 34 -11.43 -20.50 27.49
C THR A 34 -11.03 -19.06 27.80
N SER A 35 -11.89 -18.31 28.49
CA SER A 35 -11.57 -16.95 28.93
C SER A 35 -10.48 -16.93 30.01
N ALA A 36 -10.51 -17.83 30.97
CA ALA A 36 -9.48 -17.97 32.00
C ALA A 36 -8.11 -18.33 31.39
N SER A 37 -8.10 -19.27 30.42
CA SER A 37 -6.91 -19.63 29.66
C SER A 37 -6.34 -18.45 28.88
N GLY A 38 -7.18 -17.67 28.22
CA GLY A 38 -6.78 -16.45 27.50
C GLY A 38 -6.13 -15.41 28.41
N LYS A 39 -6.73 -15.12 29.56
CA LYS A 39 -6.18 -14.19 30.56
C LYS A 39 -4.84 -14.68 31.11
N LYS A 40 -4.71 -15.96 31.42
CA LYS A 40 -3.45 -16.56 31.85
C LYS A 40 -2.34 -16.42 30.79
N SER A 41 -2.66 -16.62 29.52
CA SER A 41 -1.66 -16.47 28.44
C SER A 41 -1.18 -15.03 28.28
N ILE A 42 -2.07 -14.05 28.45
CA ILE A 42 -1.72 -12.63 28.45
C ILE A 42 -0.83 -12.28 29.64
N GLU A 43 -1.12 -12.80 30.81
CA GLU A 43 -0.31 -12.55 32.01
C GLU A 43 1.12 -13.10 31.86
N LEU A 44 1.28 -14.31 31.34
CA LEU A 44 2.59 -14.86 30.98
C LEU A 44 3.33 -13.96 29.97
N ALA A 45 2.63 -13.42 29.00
CA ALA A 45 3.21 -12.49 28.03
C ALA A 45 3.65 -11.17 28.70
N LYS A 46 2.84 -10.61 29.60
CA LYS A 46 3.16 -9.39 30.36
C LYS A 46 4.37 -9.56 31.24
N THR A 47 4.56 -10.73 31.80
CA THR A 47 5.70 -11.07 32.69
C THR A 47 6.95 -11.56 31.94
N GLY A 48 6.94 -11.49 30.59
CA GLY A 48 8.11 -11.84 29.76
C GLY A 48 8.29 -13.32 29.47
N HIS A 49 7.37 -14.19 29.91
CA HIS A 49 7.41 -15.63 29.66
C HIS A 49 6.86 -15.97 28.25
N CYS A 50 7.43 -15.33 27.24
CA CYS A 50 6.91 -15.39 25.87
C CYS A 50 6.92 -16.80 25.26
N LYS A 51 7.96 -17.61 25.53
CA LYS A 51 8.03 -19.00 25.03
C LYS A 51 6.89 -19.88 25.56
N GLU A 52 6.48 -19.67 26.80
CA GLU A 52 5.35 -20.39 27.41
C GLU A 52 4.01 -19.78 27.00
N ALA A 53 3.95 -18.47 26.79
CA ALA A 53 2.75 -17.74 26.42
C ALA A 53 2.31 -18.05 24.99
N LEU A 54 3.23 -18.13 24.01
CA LEU A 54 2.91 -18.24 22.58
C LEU A 54 1.98 -19.40 22.23
N PRO A 55 2.22 -20.67 22.65
CA PRO A 55 1.31 -21.76 22.33
C PRO A 55 -0.07 -21.59 22.97
N LEU A 56 -0.14 -20.97 24.16
CA LEU A 56 -1.40 -20.68 24.83
C LEU A 56 -2.15 -19.52 24.16
N LEU A 57 -1.45 -18.47 23.73
CA LEU A 57 -2.02 -17.35 22.98
C LEU A 57 -2.57 -17.84 21.63
N LYS A 58 -1.84 -18.70 20.91
CA LYS A 58 -2.29 -19.29 19.65
C LYS A 58 -3.56 -20.13 19.84
N LYS A 59 -3.62 -20.96 20.87
CA LYS A 59 -4.82 -21.73 21.20
C LYS A 59 -5.99 -20.83 21.58
N SER A 60 -5.74 -19.81 22.39
CA SER A 60 -6.78 -18.88 22.89
C SER A 60 -7.32 -17.97 21.80
N SER A 61 -6.52 -17.57 20.80
CA SER A 61 -6.97 -16.72 19.69
C SER A 61 -8.11 -17.34 18.87
N VAL A 62 -8.18 -18.68 18.84
CA VAL A 62 -9.22 -19.44 18.12
C VAL A 62 -10.41 -19.74 19.02
N SER A 63 -10.18 -20.00 20.32
CA SER A 63 -11.21 -20.53 21.24
C SER A 63 -11.99 -19.45 21.99
N VAL A 64 -11.41 -18.26 22.19
CA VAL A 64 -12.06 -17.15 22.89
C VAL A 64 -13.09 -16.47 22.00
N SER A 65 -14.26 -16.16 22.55
CA SER A 65 -15.34 -15.43 21.83
C SER A 65 -15.43 -13.95 22.21
N ASP A 66 -14.88 -13.57 23.36
CA ASP A 66 -14.86 -12.19 23.84
C ASP A 66 -13.96 -11.32 22.94
N LYS A 67 -14.49 -10.22 22.43
CA LYS A 67 -13.82 -9.40 21.42
C LYS A 67 -12.62 -8.64 21.98
N ASP A 68 -12.76 -8.10 23.19
CA ASP A 68 -11.69 -7.34 23.83
C ASP A 68 -10.54 -8.26 24.23
N LEU A 69 -10.87 -9.43 24.76
CA LEU A 69 -9.88 -10.45 25.09
C LEU A 69 -9.16 -10.99 23.84
N LYS A 70 -9.88 -11.18 22.73
CA LYS A 70 -9.27 -11.52 21.42
C LYS A 70 -8.23 -10.47 21.01
N ARG A 71 -8.57 -9.19 21.16
CA ARG A 71 -7.68 -8.08 20.82
C ARG A 71 -6.41 -8.12 21.68
N GLU A 72 -6.56 -8.26 22.98
CA GLU A 72 -5.41 -8.37 23.90
C GLU A 72 -4.53 -9.59 23.59
N ILE A 73 -5.12 -10.75 23.30
CA ILE A 73 -4.42 -11.97 22.90
C ILE A 73 -3.59 -11.74 21.64
N GLY A 74 -4.18 -11.10 20.61
CA GLY A 74 -3.48 -10.81 19.37
C GLY A 74 -2.28 -9.90 19.58
N PHE A 75 -2.46 -8.79 20.31
CA PHE A 75 -1.37 -7.86 20.65
C PHE A 75 -0.27 -8.52 21.48
N ALA A 76 -0.63 -9.32 22.48
CA ALA A 76 0.32 -10.09 23.27
C ALA A 76 1.08 -11.13 22.41
N GLY A 77 0.36 -11.75 21.48
CA GLY A 77 0.91 -12.73 20.53
C GLY A 77 1.96 -12.12 19.62
N VAL A 78 1.69 -10.99 18.98
CA VAL A 78 2.67 -10.29 18.14
C VAL A 78 3.92 -9.93 18.96
N ARG A 79 3.73 -9.28 20.11
CA ARG A 79 4.88 -8.88 20.96
C ARG A 79 5.73 -10.06 21.39
N CYS A 80 5.10 -11.14 21.85
CA CYS A 80 5.84 -12.34 22.28
C CYS A 80 6.54 -13.04 21.12
N ALA A 81 5.92 -13.11 19.95
CA ALA A 81 6.52 -13.69 18.76
C ALA A 81 7.76 -12.91 18.30
N MET A 82 7.66 -11.58 18.27
CA MET A 82 8.81 -10.72 17.94
C MET A 82 9.94 -10.83 18.98
N PHE A 83 9.59 -10.92 20.26
CA PHE A 83 10.58 -11.10 21.33
C PHE A 83 11.26 -12.47 21.28
N ALA A 84 10.53 -13.53 20.94
CA ALA A 84 11.04 -14.90 20.85
C ALA A 84 11.77 -15.19 19.53
N ASP A 85 11.84 -14.23 18.60
CA ASP A 85 12.39 -14.38 17.26
C ASP A 85 11.64 -15.43 16.41
N GLU A 86 10.30 -15.40 16.51
CA GLU A 86 9.38 -16.26 15.76
C GLU A 86 8.57 -15.41 14.74
N PRO A 87 9.15 -15.02 13.60
CA PRO A 87 8.52 -14.11 12.62
C PRO A 87 7.20 -14.65 12.06
N ASP A 88 7.13 -15.96 11.78
CA ASP A 88 5.92 -16.59 11.26
C ASP A 88 4.76 -16.50 12.26
N ALA A 89 5.04 -16.70 13.55
CA ALA A 89 4.04 -16.54 14.59
C ALA A 89 3.55 -15.08 14.71
N ALA A 90 4.45 -14.09 14.57
CA ALA A 90 4.08 -12.68 14.54
C ALA A 90 3.14 -12.35 13.37
N ILE A 91 3.45 -12.86 12.18
CA ILE A 91 2.61 -12.71 10.97
C ILE A 91 1.24 -13.39 11.18
N ASP A 92 1.18 -14.57 11.77
CA ASP A 92 -0.10 -15.26 12.05
C ASP A 92 -1.00 -14.43 12.99
N PHE A 93 -0.43 -13.86 14.06
CA PHE A 93 -1.17 -12.97 14.96
C PHE A 93 -1.58 -11.67 14.30
N LEU A 94 -0.77 -11.07 13.41
CA LEU A 94 -1.17 -9.90 12.64
C LEU A 94 -2.33 -10.22 11.69
N ARG A 95 -2.29 -11.36 10.99
CA ARG A 95 -3.40 -11.81 10.13
C ARG A 95 -4.68 -11.99 10.94
N PHE A 96 -4.57 -12.59 12.12
CA PHE A 96 -5.70 -12.72 13.05
C PHE A 96 -6.27 -11.35 13.43
N LEU A 97 -5.44 -10.41 13.89
CA LEU A 97 -5.86 -9.06 14.29
C LEU A 97 -6.51 -8.30 13.12
N ASN A 98 -5.89 -8.28 11.95
CA ASN A 98 -6.41 -7.57 10.78
C ASN A 98 -7.76 -8.14 10.28
N ARG A 99 -7.99 -9.44 10.45
CA ARG A 99 -9.28 -10.08 10.12
C ARG A 99 -10.37 -9.72 11.12
N GLU A 100 -10.06 -9.75 12.42
CA GLU A 100 -11.05 -9.49 13.49
C GLU A 100 -11.30 -7.98 13.70
N PHE A 101 -10.31 -7.11 13.38
CA PHE A 101 -10.30 -5.67 13.63
C PHE A 101 -9.75 -4.87 12.43
N PRO A 102 -10.34 -4.96 11.22
CA PRO A 102 -9.72 -4.49 9.96
C PRO A 102 -9.52 -2.98 9.86
N ARG A 103 -10.14 -2.17 10.72
CA ARG A 103 -10.04 -0.70 10.73
C ARG A 103 -9.65 -0.13 12.09
N ASP A 104 -9.17 -0.98 13.00
CA ASP A 104 -8.67 -0.55 14.31
C ASP A 104 -7.34 0.17 14.12
N PRO A 105 -7.21 1.47 14.50
CA PRO A 105 -5.98 2.23 14.30
C PRO A 105 -4.76 1.61 15.00
N ASP A 106 -4.93 1.03 16.19
CA ASP A 106 -3.84 0.43 16.93
C ASP A 106 -3.37 -0.88 16.26
N VAL A 107 -4.31 -1.64 15.68
CA VAL A 107 -3.96 -2.84 14.89
C VAL A 107 -3.21 -2.46 13.64
N LEU A 108 -3.66 -1.42 12.92
CA LEU A 108 -2.95 -0.91 11.73
C LEU A 108 -1.56 -0.38 12.10
N TYR A 109 -1.45 0.36 13.19
CA TYR A 109 -0.17 0.86 13.71
C TYR A 109 0.79 -0.29 14.05
N LEU A 110 0.33 -1.29 14.82
CA LEU A 110 1.12 -2.49 15.14
C LEU A 110 1.55 -3.22 13.87
N THR A 111 0.67 -3.34 12.90
CA THR A 111 0.95 -4.01 11.61
C THR A 111 2.10 -3.32 10.88
N VAL A 112 2.05 -1.99 10.74
CA VAL A 112 3.12 -1.19 10.09
C VAL A 112 4.46 -1.41 10.80
N HIS A 113 4.50 -1.26 12.13
CA HIS A 113 5.75 -1.40 12.88
C HIS A 113 6.31 -2.82 12.83
N THR A 114 5.46 -3.84 12.97
CA THR A 114 5.93 -5.23 12.93
C THR A 114 6.50 -5.59 11.55
N TYR A 115 5.85 -5.19 10.45
CA TYR A 115 6.41 -5.43 9.12
C TYR A 115 7.70 -4.65 8.87
N SER A 116 7.81 -3.42 9.39
CA SER A 116 9.06 -2.64 9.34
C SER A 116 10.21 -3.34 10.06
N ASP A 117 9.96 -3.85 11.27
CA ASP A 117 10.97 -4.59 12.05
C ASP A 117 11.39 -5.88 11.34
N LEU A 118 10.43 -6.63 10.79
CA LEU A 118 10.71 -7.86 10.03
C LEU A 118 11.52 -7.56 8.76
N SER A 119 11.18 -6.49 8.05
CA SER A 119 11.94 -6.03 6.87
C SER A 119 13.38 -5.66 7.24
N THR A 120 13.56 -4.93 8.34
CA THR A 120 14.89 -4.53 8.84
C THR A 120 15.74 -5.75 9.20
N ARG A 121 15.16 -6.75 9.88
CA ARG A 121 15.85 -8.01 10.21
C ARG A 121 16.27 -8.77 8.95
N ALA A 122 15.35 -8.95 8.00
CA ALA A 122 15.65 -9.64 6.74
C ALA A 122 16.75 -8.92 5.94
N SER A 123 16.73 -7.58 5.91
CA SER A 123 17.78 -6.78 5.27
C SER A 123 19.13 -6.97 5.95
N SER A 124 19.16 -7.02 7.29
CA SER A 124 20.37 -7.27 8.07
C SER A 124 20.92 -8.68 7.85
N GLU A 125 20.03 -9.67 7.79
CA GLU A 125 20.42 -11.05 7.45
C GLU A 125 21.03 -11.15 6.06
N LEU A 126 20.42 -10.54 5.06
CA LEU A 126 20.95 -10.53 3.70
C LEU A 126 22.31 -9.84 3.65
N ALA A 127 22.48 -8.69 4.31
CA ALA A 127 23.75 -7.98 4.38
C ALA A 127 24.87 -8.81 5.05
N ASN A 128 24.52 -9.63 6.04
CA ASN A 128 25.48 -10.49 6.73
C ASN A 128 25.80 -11.77 5.94
N ALA A 129 24.77 -12.40 5.34
CA ALA A 129 24.92 -13.67 4.64
C ALA A 129 25.57 -13.52 3.26
N ALA A 130 25.28 -12.45 2.55
CA ALA A 130 25.72 -12.24 1.18
C ALA A 130 25.97 -10.74 0.86
N PRO A 131 26.94 -10.07 1.53
CA PRO A 131 27.15 -8.64 1.45
C PRO A 131 27.48 -8.12 0.06
N ASN A 132 28.07 -8.97 -0.80
CA ASN A 132 28.47 -8.63 -2.16
C ASN A 132 27.44 -9.08 -3.23
N SER A 133 26.30 -9.64 -2.81
CA SER A 133 25.23 -10.00 -3.74
C SER A 133 24.53 -8.76 -4.30
N ALA A 134 24.04 -8.84 -5.54
CA ALA A 134 23.29 -7.74 -6.14
C ALA A 134 22.09 -7.29 -5.26
N PRO A 135 21.27 -8.19 -4.69
CA PRO A 135 20.18 -7.78 -3.78
C PRO A 135 20.65 -7.02 -2.53
N ALA A 136 21.78 -7.42 -1.91
CA ALA A 136 22.31 -6.70 -0.74
C ALA A 136 22.82 -5.30 -1.14
N GLN A 137 23.48 -5.18 -2.29
CA GLN A 137 23.93 -3.91 -2.83
C GLN A 137 22.76 -3.01 -3.22
N GLU A 138 21.70 -3.56 -3.81
CA GLU A 138 20.46 -2.82 -4.12
C GLU A 138 19.82 -2.24 -2.86
N LEU A 139 19.63 -3.03 -1.80
CA LEU A 139 19.10 -2.53 -0.52
C LEU A 139 19.97 -1.42 0.10
N ASN A 140 21.30 -1.53 -0.04
CA ASN A 140 22.21 -0.48 0.41
C ASN A 140 22.04 0.81 -0.42
N ALA A 141 21.90 0.70 -1.73
CA ALA A 141 21.65 1.83 -2.61
C ALA A 141 20.30 2.49 -2.30
N GLU A 142 19.24 1.71 -2.07
CA GLU A 142 17.91 2.21 -1.66
C GLU A 142 17.99 2.97 -0.32
N ALA A 143 18.75 2.46 0.65
CA ALA A 143 18.95 3.14 1.92
C ALA A 143 19.68 4.49 1.75
N LEU A 144 20.62 4.59 0.80
CA LEU A 144 21.30 5.83 0.45
C LEU A 144 20.36 6.82 -0.25
N GLU A 145 19.44 6.34 -1.12
CA GLU A 145 18.40 7.17 -1.73
C GLU A 145 17.53 7.86 -0.65
N VAL A 146 17.05 7.09 0.34
CA VAL A 146 16.26 7.63 1.46
C VAL A 146 17.02 8.70 2.26
N GLN A 147 18.36 8.59 2.33
CA GLN A 147 19.23 9.58 2.97
C GLN A 147 19.55 10.78 2.07
N GLY A 148 19.08 10.81 0.82
CA GLY A 148 19.43 11.84 -0.16
C GLY A 148 20.86 11.74 -0.72
N LYS A 149 21.54 10.61 -0.50
CA LYS A 149 22.91 10.37 -0.97
C LYS A 149 22.92 9.82 -2.38
N TRP A 150 22.39 10.60 -3.31
CA TRP A 150 22.11 10.21 -4.68
C TRP A 150 23.36 9.71 -5.43
N ASP A 151 24.51 10.38 -5.27
CA ASP A 151 25.75 10.00 -5.95
C ASP A 151 26.29 8.65 -5.47
N GLU A 152 26.17 8.39 -4.18
CA GLU A 152 26.59 7.11 -3.61
C GLU A 152 25.69 5.97 -4.09
N ALA A 153 24.38 6.19 -4.11
CA ALA A 153 23.39 5.23 -4.64
C ALA A 153 23.67 4.93 -6.14
N ALA A 154 23.81 5.96 -6.96
CA ALA A 154 24.12 5.80 -8.39
C ALA A 154 25.39 5.01 -8.62
N ARG A 155 26.44 5.25 -7.83
CA ARG A 155 27.69 4.50 -7.91
C ARG A 155 27.48 3.01 -7.64
N ILE A 156 26.68 2.65 -6.64
CA ILE A 156 26.39 1.25 -6.34
C ILE A 156 25.58 0.59 -7.47
N TYR A 157 24.56 1.25 -8.01
CA TYR A 157 23.80 0.70 -9.14
C TYR A 157 24.70 0.49 -10.37
N ARG A 158 25.60 1.42 -10.68
CA ARG A 158 26.58 1.23 -11.76
C ARG A 158 27.52 0.05 -11.50
N GLN A 159 27.95 -0.19 -10.24
CA GLN A 159 28.77 -1.35 -9.88
C GLN A 159 27.99 -2.67 -10.08
N ILE A 160 26.72 -2.72 -9.71
CA ILE A 160 25.86 -3.88 -9.96
C ILE A 160 25.76 -4.14 -11.46
N LEU A 161 25.52 -3.12 -12.26
CA LEU A 161 25.38 -3.23 -13.73
C LEU A 161 26.70 -3.58 -14.44
N GLN A 162 27.86 -3.23 -13.88
CA GLN A 162 29.14 -3.70 -14.39
C GLN A 162 29.31 -5.22 -14.29
N GLN A 163 28.75 -5.82 -13.24
CA GLN A 163 28.79 -7.26 -13.03
C GLN A 163 27.64 -7.99 -13.75
N ASN A 164 26.48 -7.38 -13.79
CA ASN A 164 25.23 -7.94 -14.33
C ASN A 164 24.51 -6.92 -15.22
N PRO A 165 24.95 -6.71 -16.47
CA PRO A 165 24.43 -5.63 -17.31
C PRO A 165 22.94 -5.75 -17.68
N ASN A 166 22.37 -6.95 -17.57
CA ASN A 166 20.99 -7.23 -17.94
C ASN A 166 20.11 -7.56 -16.70
N LEU A 167 20.49 -7.09 -15.51
CA LEU A 167 19.70 -7.29 -14.32
C LEU A 167 18.48 -6.36 -14.35
N ALA A 168 17.30 -6.94 -14.53
CA ALA A 168 16.04 -6.20 -14.63
C ALA A 168 15.80 -5.34 -13.38
N GLY A 169 15.29 -4.13 -13.58
CA GLY A 169 14.99 -3.16 -12.53
C GLY A 169 16.15 -2.25 -12.13
N VAL A 170 17.40 -2.66 -12.34
CA VAL A 170 18.55 -1.89 -11.85
C VAL A 170 18.83 -0.67 -12.74
N HIS A 171 18.67 -0.79 -14.05
CA HIS A 171 18.73 0.36 -14.96
C HIS A 171 17.63 1.39 -14.63
N TYR A 172 16.42 0.93 -14.35
CA TYR A 172 15.32 1.80 -13.91
C TYR A 172 15.67 2.55 -12.61
N ARG A 173 16.22 1.83 -11.60
CA ARG A 173 16.64 2.45 -10.32
C ARG A 173 17.75 3.49 -10.54
N LEU A 174 18.75 3.19 -11.36
CA LEU A 174 19.82 4.13 -11.70
C LEU A 174 19.26 5.38 -12.38
N GLY A 175 18.41 5.21 -13.40
CA GLY A 175 17.76 6.33 -14.08
C GLY A 175 16.95 7.21 -13.12
N ARG A 176 16.17 6.59 -12.22
CA ARG A 176 15.40 7.29 -11.21
C ARG A 176 16.26 8.09 -10.24
N VAL A 177 17.36 7.52 -9.77
CA VAL A 177 18.32 8.24 -8.90
C VAL A 177 18.91 9.45 -9.60
N LEU A 178 19.26 9.32 -10.88
CA LEU A 178 19.82 10.42 -11.67
C LEU A 178 18.85 11.60 -11.79
N VAL A 179 17.55 11.35 -12.00
CA VAL A 179 16.53 12.42 -12.10
C VAL A 179 16.07 12.96 -10.76
N SER A 180 16.38 12.28 -9.66
CA SER A 180 15.97 12.71 -8.30
C SER A 180 16.95 13.67 -7.65
N LYS A 181 18.11 13.93 -8.27
CA LYS A 181 19.10 14.88 -7.75
C LYS A 181 18.59 16.31 -7.81
N PRO A 182 18.76 17.12 -6.75
CA PRO A 182 18.32 18.52 -6.74
C PRO A 182 19.01 19.40 -7.82
N ASP A 183 20.23 19.06 -8.19
CA ASP A 183 21.06 19.73 -9.19
C ASP A 183 21.13 18.98 -10.53
N PHE A 184 20.07 18.25 -10.82
CA PHE A 184 19.89 17.49 -12.04
C PHE A 184 20.05 18.38 -13.29
N GLY A 185 21.12 18.14 -14.04
CA GLY A 185 21.45 18.90 -15.25
C GLY A 185 21.19 18.12 -16.55
N PRO A 186 21.40 18.75 -17.71
CA PRO A 186 21.14 18.11 -19.01
C PRO A 186 21.89 16.78 -19.25
N GLU A 187 23.11 16.67 -18.71
CA GLU A 187 23.92 15.43 -18.82
C GLU A 187 23.27 14.28 -18.03
N ALA A 188 22.83 14.56 -16.80
CA ALA A 188 22.13 13.57 -15.98
C ALA A 188 20.78 13.18 -16.60
N ALA A 189 20.08 14.13 -17.25
CA ALA A 189 18.86 13.85 -18.00
C ALA A 189 19.11 12.87 -19.14
N GLN A 190 20.17 13.11 -19.90
CA GLN A 190 20.53 12.25 -21.02
C GLN A 190 20.98 10.86 -20.57
N GLU A 191 21.78 10.76 -19.49
CA GLU A 191 22.16 9.48 -18.90
C GLU A 191 20.92 8.73 -18.39
N ALA A 192 20.03 9.40 -17.64
CA ALA A 192 18.81 8.79 -17.13
C ALA A 192 17.92 8.25 -18.27
N LYS A 193 17.76 9.01 -19.35
CA LYS A 193 17.00 8.56 -20.53
C LYS A 193 17.58 7.25 -21.08
N GLN A 194 18.91 7.18 -21.25
CA GLN A 194 19.57 5.98 -21.72
C GLN A 194 19.37 4.78 -20.79
N GLU A 195 19.40 5.01 -19.49
CA GLU A 195 19.19 3.94 -18.52
C GLU A 195 17.73 3.42 -18.55
N PHE A 196 16.73 4.29 -18.71
CA PHE A 196 15.34 3.85 -18.90
C PHE A 196 15.13 3.11 -20.23
N GLU A 197 15.77 3.55 -21.30
CA GLU A 197 15.74 2.86 -22.59
C GLU A 197 16.37 1.45 -22.51
N LYS A 198 17.49 1.28 -21.78
CA LYS A 198 18.09 -0.03 -21.52
C LYS A 198 17.17 -0.92 -20.68
N GLU A 199 16.53 -0.36 -19.65
CA GLU A 199 15.56 -1.11 -18.87
C GLU A 199 14.45 -1.67 -19.75
N LEU A 200 13.90 -0.88 -20.66
CA LEU A 200 12.84 -1.34 -21.57
C LEU A 200 13.29 -2.38 -22.60
N GLN A 201 14.60 -2.50 -22.86
CA GLN A 201 15.14 -3.59 -23.66
C GLN A 201 15.18 -4.90 -22.87
N ILE A 202 15.35 -4.83 -21.56
CA ILE A 202 15.41 -5.97 -20.63
C ILE A 202 14.00 -6.35 -20.16
N ASP A 203 13.24 -5.36 -19.69
CA ASP A 203 11.85 -5.50 -19.24
C ASP A 203 10.94 -4.51 -19.98
N PRO A 204 10.38 -4.91 -21.13
CA PRO A 204 9.40 -4.10 -21.87
C PRO A 204 8.10 -3.84 -21.11
N GLY A 205 7.88 -4.53 -19.98
CA GLY A 205 6.72 -4.38 -19.10
C GLY A 205 6.88 -3.30 -18.03
N ASN A 206 8.01 -2.61 -17.96
CA ASN A 206 8.26 -1.59 -16.94
C ASN A 206 7.48 -0.30 -17.20
N ALA A 207 6.26 -0.22 -16.65
CA ALA A 207 5.39 0.96 -16.79
C ALA A 207 6.04 2.23 -16.22
N GLY A 208 6.85 2.11 -15.16
CA GLY A 208 7.57 3.23 -14.56
C GLY A 208 8.60 3.84 -15.49
N ALA A 209 9.37 3.00 -16.21
CA ALA A 209 10.35 3.46 -17.20
C ALA A 209 9.66 4.20 -18.36
N GLU A 210 8.56 3.65 -18.89
CA GLU A 210 7.76 4.32 -19.92
C GLU A 210 7.22 5.66 -19.41
N TYR A 211 6.72 5.71 -18.18
CA TYR A 211 6.21 6.95 -17.59
C TYR A 211 7.29 8.04 -17.50
N VAL A 212 8.49 7.73 -16.99
CA VAL A 212 9.56 8.72 -16.85
C VAL A 212 10.08 9.18 -18.21
N LEU A 213 10.18 8.30 -19.20
CA LEU A 213 10.51 8.70 -20.58
C LEU A 213 9.45 9.65 -21.16
N GLY A 214 8.17 9.43 -20.87
CA GLY A 214 7.10 10.35 -21.20
C GLY A 214 7.26 11.73 -20.53
N GLU A 215 7.65 11.77 -19.25
CA GLU A 215 7.94 13.04 -18.56
C GLU A 215 9.15 13.78 -19.17
N ILE A 216 10.22 13.06 -19.54
CA ILE A 216 11.39 13.66 -20.22
C ILE A 216 10.97 14.23 -21.60
N ALA A 217 10.21 13.49 -22.39
CA ALA A 217 9.71 13.96 -23.68
C ALA A 217 8.80 15.20 -23.51
N LYS A 218 7.91 15.18 -22.52
CA LYS A 218 7.03 16.32 -22.17
C LYS A 218 7.84 17.58 -21.81
N GLN A 219 8.89 17.45 -21.01
CA GLN A 219 9.77 18.58 -20.66
C GLN A 219 10.49 19.17 -21.87
N ASN A 220 10.82 18.33 -22.86
CA ASN A 220 11.40 18.76 -24.13
C ASN A 220 10.36 19.25 -25.16
N HIS A 221 9.06 19.31 -24.78
CA HIS A 221 7.96 19.63 -25.68
C HIS A 221 7.79 18.68 -26.88
N ASP A 222 8.35 17.46 -26.78
CA ASP A 222 8.14 16.40 -27.76
C ASP A 222 6.85 15.66 -27.43
N TRP A 223 5.74 16.29 -27.86
CA TRP A 223 4.40 15.80 -27.50
C TRP A 223 4.06 14.45 -28.09
N ASP A 224 4.54 14.14 -29.29
CA ASP A 224 4.27 12.86 -29.93
C ASP A 224 4.99 11.70 -29.23
N ASP A 225 6.24 11.90 -28.82
CA ASP A 225 7.00 10.92 -28.03
C ASP A 225 6.39 10.77 -26.63
N ALA A 226 6.04 11.87 -25.98
CA ALA A 226 5.36 11.85 -24.69
C ALA A 226 4.03 11.04 -24.73
N ILE A 227 3.21 11.27 -25.76
CA ILE A 227 1.95 10.52 -25.97
C ILE A 227 2.22 9.01 -26.10
N GLN A 228 3.26 8.62 -26.87
CA GLN A 228 3.62 7.22 -27.06
C GLN A 228 4.01 6.58 -25.73
N HIS A 229 4.93 7.18 -24.99
CA HIS A 229 5.42 6.65 -23.72
C HIS A 229 4.33 6.60 -22.65
N PHE A 230 3.61 7.69 -22.39
CA PHE A 230 2.52 7.68 -21.42
C PHE A 230 1.41 6.70 -21.78
N SER A 231 1.05 6.58 -23.06
CA SER A 231 0.04 5.62 -23.48
C SER A 231 0.48 4.17 -23.31
N ARG A 232 1.80 3.87 -23.43
CA ARG A 232 2.34 2.55 -23.11
C ARG A 232 2.32 2.29 -21.60
N ALA A 233 2.77 3.26 -20.78
CA ALA A 233 2.69 3.16 -19.32
C ALA A 233 1.26 2.87 -18.85
N ALA A 234 0.27 3.61 -19.35
CA ALA A 234 -1.15 3.43 -19.02
C ALA A 234 -1.74 2.08 -19.48
N ARG A 235 -1.20 1.48 -20.57
CA ARG A 235 -1.59 0.13 -21.02
C ARG A 235 -0.93 -0.97 -20.18
N LEU A 236 0.30 -0.76 -19.73
CA LEU A 236 1.02 -1.72 -18.88
C LEU A 236 0.44 -1.76 -17.46
N ASP A 237 0.04 -0.61 -16.94
CA ASP A 237 -0.66 -0.50 -15.65
C ASP A 237 -1.93 0.34 -15.78
N ALA A 238 -3.07 -0.33 -15.86
CA ALA A 238 -4.39 0.30 -15.97
C ALA A 238 -4.83 1.07 -14.70
N GLY A 239 -4.09 0.96 -13.60
CA GLY A 239 -4.25 1.71 -12.36
C GLY A 239 -3.35 2.94 -12.24
N PHE A 240 -2.44 3.15 -13.18
CA PHE A 240 -1.45 4.23 -13.12
C PHE A 240 -2.09 5.58 -13.52
N GLY A 241 -2.75 6.25 -12.58
CA GLY A 241 -3.47 7.51 -12.79
C GLY A 241 -2.62 8.60 -13.44
N ASP A 242 -1.39 8.82 -12.93
CA ASP A 242 -0.46 9.82 -13.48
C ASP A 242 -0.11 9.58 -14.96
N ALA A 243 0.01 8.33 -15.39
CA ALA A 243 0.26 8.01 -16.80
C ALA A 243 -0.92 8.41 -17.69
N PHE A 244 -2.15 8.26 -17.22
CA PHE A 244 -3.34 8.74 -17.93
C PHE A 244 -3.41 10.26 -17.96
N VAL A 245 -3.03 10.95 -16.89
CA VAL A 245 -2.93 12.43 -16.84
C VAL A 245 -1.87 12.92 -17.81
N GLY A 246 -0.67 12.31 -17.82
CA GLY A 246 0.41 12.62 -18.72
C GLY A 246 0.03 12.42 -20.18
N TRP A 247 -0.64 11.28 -20.49
CA TRP A 247 -1.12 10.99 -21.84
C TRP A 247 -2.15 12.01 -22.32
N GLY A 248 -3.19 12.24 -21.51
CA GLY A 248 -4.23 13.20 -21.86
C GLY A 248 -3.71 14.65 -21.94
N GLY A 249 -2.83 15.03 -21.01
CA GLY A 249 -2.18 16.35 -21.02
C GLY A 249 -1.33 16.57 -22.28
N SER A 250 -0.50 15.60 -22.65
CA SER A 250 0.30 15.67 -23.89
C SER A 250 -0.58 15.77 -25.15
N LEU A 251 -1.73 15.08 -25.17
CA LEU A 251 -2.71 15.21 -26.26
C LEU A 251 -3.35 16.61 -26.30
N VAL A 252 -3.64 17.22 -25.15
CA VAL A 252 -4.15 18.59 -25.07
C VAL A 252 -3.11 19.58 -25.60
N GLU A 253 -1.84 19.44 -25.22
CA GLU A 253 -0.74 20.30 -25.71
C GLU A 253 -0.52 20.11 -27.23
N ALA A 254 -0.63 18.87 -27.73
CA ALA A 254 -0.60 18.57 -29.17
C ALA A 254 -1.88 19.02 -29.91
N LYS A 255 -2.87 19.66 -29.22
CA LYS A 255 -4.16 20.08 -29.74
C LYS A 255 -5.05 18.95 -30.29
N LYS A 256 -4.78 17.71 -29.88
CA LYS A 256 -5.58 16.49 -30.18
C LYS A 256 -6.69 16.33 -29.14
N PHE A 257 -7.55 17.37 -29.00
CA PHE A 257 -8.51 17.48 -27.89
C PHE A 257 -9.52 16.35 -27.82
N GLY A 258 -9.99 15.83 -28.95
CA GLY A 258 -10.92 14.70 -28.99
C GLY A 258 -10.29 13.42 -28.43
N ASP A 259 -9.04 13.17 -28.80
CA ASP A 259 -8.28 12.00 -28.36
C ASP A 259 -7.89 12.08 -26.88
N ALA A 260 -7.82 13.30 -26.31
CA ALA A 260 -7.49 13.53 -24.90
C ALA A 260 -8.63 13.13 -23.94
N ILE A 261 -9.88 13.13 -24.39
CA ILE A 261 -11.04 12.88 -23.52
C ILE A 261 -10.96 11.47 -22.87
N PRO A 262 -10.82 10.35 -23.61
CA PRO A 262 -10.86 9.04 -23.01
C PRO A 262 -9.77 8.79 -21.93
N PRO A 263 -8.48 9.13 -22.15
CA PRO A 263 -7.48 8.97 -21.09
C PRO A 263 -7.75 9.88 -19.89
N LEU A 264 -8.22 11.11 -20.08
CA LEU A 264 -8.52 12.02 -18.96
C LEU A 264 -9.77 11.60 -18.17
N GLU A 265 -10.81 11.06 -18.81
CA GLU A 265 -11.93 10.43 -18.11
C GLU A 265 -11.46 9.25 -17.24
N ARG A 266 -10.49 8.48 -17.74
CA ARG A 266 -9.90 7.40 -16.96
C ARG A 266 -9.10 7.94 -15.77
N ALA A 267 -8.30 9.00 -15.98
CA ALA A 267 -7.54 9.66 -14.93
C ALA A 267 -8.44 10.16 -13.77
N VAL A 268 -9.50 10.91 -14.07
CA VAL A 268 -10.42 11.42 -13.03
C VAL A 268 -11.21 10.30 -12.33
N LYS A 269 -11.43 9.16 -13.01
CA LYS A 269 -12.05 7.98 -12.40
C LYS A 269 -11.11 7.28 -11.42
N LEU A 270 -9.81 7.22 -11.72
CA LEU A 270 -8.79 6.66 -10.84
C LEU A 270 -8.50 7.58 -9.67
N GLU A 271 -8.40 8.87 -9.93
CA GLU A 271 -7.99 9.91 -8.99
C GLU A 271 -8.98 11.07 -9.01
N SER A 272 -10.15 10.87 -8.45
CA SER A 272 -11.22 11.89 -8.42
C SER A 272 -10.87 13.14 -7.61
N GLY A 273 -9.77 13.13 -6.85
CA GLY A 273 -9.24 14.26 -6.12
C GLY A 273 -8.13 15.04 -6.85
N ASN A 274 -7.77 14.66 -8.08
CA ASN A 274 -6.69 15.29 -8.82
C ASN A 274 -7.19 16.54 -9.61
N PRO A 275 -6.91 17.78 -9.16
CA PRO A 275 -7.43 18.97 -9.81
C PRO A 275 -6.85 19.19 -11.23
N ALA A 276 -5.62 18.69 -11.50
CA ALA A 276 -5.00 18.82 -12.82
C ALA A 276 -5.71 17.95 -13.86
N ALA A 277 -6.10 16.72 -13.49
CA ALA A 277 -6.87 15.84 -14.37
C ALA A 277 -8.22 16.47 -14.77
N HIS A 278 -8.97 17.00 -13.79
CA HIS A 278 -10.23 17.71 -14.06
C HIS A 278 -10.04 18.97 -14.93
N TYR A 279 -8.98 19.73 -14.69
CA TYR A 279 -8.66 20.91 -15.51
C TYR A 279 -8.40 20.53 -16.97
N LEU A 280 -7.55 19.53 -17.22
CA LEU A 280 -7.22 19.08 -18.57
C LEU A 280 -8.44 18.51 -19.28
N LEU A 281 -9.29 17.75 -18.59
CA LEU A 281 -10.53 17.19 -19.12
C LEU A 281 -11.52 18.31 -19.50
N ALA A 282 -11.64 19.34 -18.66
CA ALA A 282 -12.46 20.51 -18.95
C ALA A 282 -12.00 21.25 -20.22
N ILE A 283 -10.68 21.42 -20.40
CA ILE A 283 -10.11 22.01 -21.64
C ILE A 283 -10.47 21.13 -22.84
N ALA A 284 -10.29 19.83 -22.78
CA ALA A 284 -10.59 18.91 -23.87
C ALA A 284 -12.07 18.99 -24.27
N TYR A 285 -12.99 18.97 -23.31
CA TYR A 285 -14.42 19.15 -23.58
C TYR A 285 -14.76 20.53 -24.14
N ALA A 286 -14.19 21.61 -23.59
CA ALA A 286 -14.45 22.95 -24.10
C ALA A 286 -14.01 23.12 -25.57
N ARG A 287 -12.85 22.56 -25.91
CA ARG A 287 -12.28 22.65 -27.26
C ARG A 287 -13.00 21.75 -28.29
N THR A 288 -13.70 20.70 -27.82
CA THR A 288 -14.55 19.84 -28.67
C THR A 288 -16.01 20.30 -28.70
N GLY A 289 -16.35 21.40 -28.05
CA GLY A 289 -17.69 21.98 -28.05
C GLY A 289 -18.65 21.47 -27.00
N ASN A 290 -18.20 20.53 -26.14
CA ASN A 290 -19.01 19.96 -25.05
C ASN A 290 -18.97 20.88 -23.82
N ARG A 291 -19.67 22.00 -23.88
CA ARG A 291 -19.64 23.08 -22.85
C ARG A 291 -20.18 22.57 -21.50
N GLU A 292 -21.23 21.78 -21.50
CA GLU A 292 -21.85 21.30 -20.25
C GLU A 292 -20.86 20.47 -19.42
N ASN A 293 -20.18 19.51 -20.05
CA ASN A 293 -19.17 18.72 -19.36
C ASN A 293 -17.95 19.56 -18.97
N ALA A 294 -17.52 20.51 -19.82
CA ALA A 294 -16.43 21.41 -19.50
C ALA A 294 -16.72 22.23 -18.22
N ASP A 295 -17.92 22.84 -18.13
CA ASP A 295 -18.32 23.64 -16.98
C ASP A 295 -18.37 22.80 -15.68
N ARG A 296 -18.83 21.55 -15.79
CA ARG A 296 -18.84 20.60 -14.66
C ARG A 296 -17.44 20.30 -14.16
N GLU A 297 -16.53 19.93 -15.05
CA GLU A 297 -15.15 19.59 -14.69
C GLU A 297 -14.39 20.81 -14.13
N PHE A 298 -14.58 22.00 -14.69
CA PHE A 298 -14.04 23.25 -14.12
C PHE A 298 -14.59 23.54 -12.72
N ALA A 299 -15.86 23.24 -12.46
CA ALA A 299 -16.45 23.43 -11.12
C ALA A 299 -15.81 22.48 -10.09
N ILE A 300 -15.60 21.20 -10.45
CA ILE A 300 -14.92 20.22 -9.60
C ILE A 300 -13.48 20.66 -9.32
N GLN A 301 -12.74 21.05 -10.37
CA GLN A 301 -11.37 21.52 -10.23
C GLN A 301 -11.26 22.70 -9.24
N ARG A 302 -12.13 23.74 -9.38
CA ARG A 302 -12.14 24.87 -8.45
C ARG A 302 -12.41 24.44 -7.00
N GLN A 303 -13.36 23.52 -6.80
CA GLN A 303 -13.68 23.01 -5.47
C GLN A 303 -12.49 22.26 -4.84
N LEU A 304 -11.79 21.44 -5.61
CA LEU A 304 -10.61 20.69 -5.14
C LEU A 304 -9.47 21.63 -4.78
N THR A 305 -9.19 22.64 -5.61
CA THR A 305 -8.15 23.65 -5.35
C THR A 305 -8.45 24.46 -4.10
N GLN A 306 -9.71 24.86 -3.89
CA GLN A 306 -10.11 25.58 -2.67
C GLN A 306 -9.97 24.75 -1.42
N LYS A 307 -10.30 23.46 -1.47
CA LYS A 307 -10.10 22.52 -0.34
C LYS A 307 -8.61 22.33 -0.03
N GLY A 308 -7.77 22.19 -1.05
CA GLY A 308 -6.32 22.10 -0.87
C GLY A 308 -5.75 23.32 -0.17
N ALA A 309 -6.12 24.51 -0.64
CA ALA A 309 -5.69 25.77 -0.06
C ALA A 309 -6.20 26.01 1.39
N ALA A 310 -7.36 25.46 1.75
CA ALA A 310 -7.91 25.56 3.10
C ALA A 310 -7.27 24.56 4.10
N GLY A 311 -6.61 23.52 3.60
CA GLY A 311 -5.91 22.50 4.42
C GLY A 311 -4.45 22.84 4.73
N GLU A 312 -3.85 23.85 4.10
CA GLU A 312 -2.50 24.30 4.41
C GLU A 312 -2.46 25.07 5.74
N PRO A 313 -1.55 24.70 6.68
CA PRO A 313 -1.41 25.45 7.92
C PRO A 313 -0.98 26.90 7.65
N ALA A 314 -1.58 27.85 8.40
CA ALA A 314 -1.39 29.31 8.22
C ALA A 314 0.08 29.79 8.30
N ALA A 315 1.01 28.97 8.74
CA ALA A 315 2.43 29.30 8.89
C ALA A 315 3.20 29.44 7.55
N GLU A 316 2.70 28.90 6.44
CA GLU A 316 3.37 29.02 5.13
C GLU A 316 2.89 30.24 4.31
N ARG A 317 1.84 30.94 4.75
CA ARG A 317 1.28 32.09 4.01
C ARG A 317 2.00 33.43 4.24
N GLU A 318 2.90 33.52 5.23
CA GLU A 318 3.58 34.77 5.60
C GLU A 318 5.01 34.91 5.03
N ALA A 319 5.50 34.01 4.19
CA ALA A 319 6.87 34.02 3.69
C ALA A 319 7.03 34.63 2.28
N ASP A 320 6.19 35.61 1.88
CA ASP A 320 6.46 36.40 0.68
C ASP A 320 7.20 37.67 1.07
N PRO A 321 8.52 37.80 0.79
CA PRO A 321 9.27 39.00 1.15
C PRO A 321 8.79 40.16 0.29
N LYS A 322 8.30 41.20 0.94
CA LYS A 322 7.97 42.48 0.29
C LYS A 322 9.20 43.01 -0.47
N PRO A 323 9.07 43.41 -1.75
CA PRO A 323 10.16 44.02 -2.47
C PRO A 323 10.45 45.40 -1.88
N ASN A 324 11.70 45.63 -1.56
CA ASN A 324 12.26 46.99 -1.32
C ASN A 324 12.40 47.75 -2.64
#